data_8702964fd5d866a49ce7e2410e1f9ada
#
_entry.id   8702964fd5d866a49ce7e2410e1f9ada
#
_cell.length_a   1.000
_cell.length_b   1.000
_cell.length_c   1.000
_cell.angle_alpha   90.00
_cell.angle_beta   90.00
_cell.angle_gamma   90.00
#
_symmetry.space_group_name_H-M   'P 1'
#
loop_
_entity.id
_entity.type
_entity.pdbx_description
1 polymer ?
#
loop_
_entity_poly.entity_id
_entity_poly.type
_entity_poly.pdbx_seq_one_letter_code
_entity_poly.pdbx_strand_id
1 'polypeptide(L)'
;MVRRLADLAYFEHVSRFADRFCDLVGREGSWPPAGVAGAGSIREALWSKARRRKAVIVTDGLRLDLARLVADRLEGEVSLDAVATTLPTNTPFGMAALLPLPAEGPAVSFAGGKASISAGEVSGLETRDGRKAFLLRALGGPKGAGVGFVDLGALLQRQPVPESPLVVVF
;
A
#
# COMPACT_ATOMS: atom_id res chain seq x y z
N MET A 1 28.15 -8.29 -26.02
CA MET A 1 27.36 -9.42 -26.57
C MET A 1 26.71 -10.25 -25.46
N VAL A 2 27.43 -10.73 -24.46
CA VAL A 2 26.91 -11.59 -23.36
C VAL A 2 25.75 -10.93 -22.60
N ARG A 3 25.88 -9.65 -22.18
CA ARG A 3 24.84 -8.92 -21.45
C ARG A 3 23.50 -8.87 -22.22
N ARG A 4 23.55 -8.60 -23.52
CA ARG A 4 22.34 -8.53 -24.35
C ARG A 4 21.63 -9.89 -24.45
N LEU A 5 22.37 -10.99 -24.49
CA LEU A 5 21.79 -12.35 -24.50
C LEU A 5 21.16 -12.68 -23.14
N ALA A 6 21.82 -12.30 -22.05
CA ALA A 6 21.28 -12.47 -20.70
C ALA A 6 19.98 -11.62 -20.51
N ASP A 7 19.97 -10.38 -20.98
CA ASP A 7 18.79 -9.52 -20.93
C ASP A 7 17.62 -10.11 -21.74
N LEU A 8 17.86 -10.61 -22.94
CA LEU A 8 16.84 -11.25 -23.77
C LEU A 8 16.27 -12.51 -23.10
N ALA A 9 17.14 -13.39 -22.56
CA ALA A 9 16.70 -14.61 -21.86
C ALA A 9 15.89 -14.26 -20.59
N TYR A 10 16.31 -13.24 -19.87
CA TYR A 10 15.58 -12.74 -18.71
C TYR A 10 14.18 -12.22 -19.09
N PHE A 11 14.09 -11.35 -20.11
CA PHE A 11 12.81 -10.81 -20.56
C PHE A 11 11.87 -11.92 -21.06
N GLU A 12 12.37 -12.89 -21.80
CA GLU A 12 11.59 -14.03 -22.26
C GLU A 12 11.06 -14.86 -21.09
N HIS A 13 11.90 -15.11 -20.08
CA HIS A 13 11.49 -15.83 -18.87
C HIS A 13 10.41 -15.08 -18.09
N VAL A 14 10.62 -13.77 -17.85
CA VAL A 14 9.65 -12.92 -17.12
C VAL A 14 8.34 -12.82 -17.87
N SER A 15 8.36 -12.67 -19.20
CA SER A 15 7.12 -12.60 -20.00
C SER A 15 6.33 -13.90 -19.91
N ARG A 16 6.98 -15.05 -20.08
CA ARG A 16 6.31 -16.36 -19.93
C ARG A 16 5.74 -16.58 -18.51
N PHE A 17 6.46 -16.12 -17.50
CA PHE A 17 5.96 -16.17 -16.12
C PHE A 17 4.73 -15.28 -15.94
N ALA A 18 4.76 -14.05 -16.46
CA ALA A 18 3.65 -13.12 -16.39
C ALA A 18 2.40 -13.66 -17.12
N ASP A 19 2.58 -14.22 -18.31
CA ASP A 19 1.48 -14.84 -19.09
C ASP A 19 0.83 -15.99 -18.30
N ARG A 20 1.64 -16.90 -17.76
CA ARG A 20 1.13 -18.00 -16.93
C ARG A 20 0.42 -17.51 -15.67
N PHE A 21 0.95 -16.49 -15.04
CA PHE A 21 0.34 -15.87 -13.86
C PHE A 21 -1.04 -15.28 -14.21
N CYS A 22 -1.12 -14.51 -15.29
CA CYS A 22 -2.38 -13.95 -15.77
C CYS A 22 -3.41 -15.03 -16.12
N ASP A 23 -2.97 -16.09 -16.78
CA ASP A 23 -3.83 -17.26 -17.10
C ASP A 23 -4.36 -17.94 -15.84
N LEU A 24 -3.53 -18.12 -14.83
CA LEU A 24 -3.95 -18.71 -13.55
C LEU A 24 -4.97 -17.83 -12.84
N VAL A 25 -4.69 -16.53 -12.71
CA VAL A 25 -5.61 -15.58 -12.08
C VAL A 25 -6.94 -15.55 -12.84
N GLY A 26 -6.91 -15.58 -14.19
CA GLY A 26 -8.10 -15.63 -15.02
C GLY A 26 -8.93 -16.90 -14.82
N ARG A 27 -8.30 -18.05 -14.63
CA ARG A 27 -8.97 -19.33 -14.34
C ARG A 27 -9.58 -19.39 -12.96
N GLU A 28 -8.88 -18.90 -11.95
CA GLU A 28 -9.39 -18.82 -10.56
C GLU A 28 -10.57 -17.85 -10.43
N GLY A 29 -10.69 -16.87 -11.32
CA GLY A 29 -11.78 -15.89 -11.37
C GLY A 29 -11.79 -14.91 -10.19
N SER A 30 -10.82 -15.00 -9.30
CA SER A 30 -10.67 -14.11 -8.13
C SER A 30 -9.22 -13.91 -7.74
N TRP A 31 -8.93 -12.74 -7.16
CA TRP A 31 -7.63 -12.42 -6.57
C TRP A 31 -7.82 -11.70 -5.22
N PRO A 32 -7.12 -12.09 -4.17
CA PRO A 32 -6.19 -13.22 -4.08
C PRO A 32 -6.89 -14.59 -4.17
N PRO A 33 -6.13 -15.68 -4.43
CA PRO A 33 -6.68 -17.03 -4.42
C PRO A 33 -7.28 -17.38 -3.06
N ALA A 34 -8.21 -18.35 -3.05
CA ALA A 34 -8.85 -18.81 -1.82
C ALA A 34 -7.81 -19.24 -0.78
N GLY A 35 -7.99 -18.81 0.47
CA GLY A 35 -7.08 -19.10 1.57
C GLY A 35 -5.86 -18.17 1.66
N VAL A 36 -5.67 -17.24 0.73
CA VAL A 36 -4.62 -16.22 0.79
C VAL A 36 -5.20 -14.89 1.25
N ALA A 37 -4.66 -14.34 2.33
CA ALA A 37 -5.07 -13.03 2.82
C ALA A 37 -4.67 -11.92 1.82
N GLY A 38 -5.59 -11.03 1.51
CA GLY A 38 -5.34 -9.89 0.62
C GLY A 38 -5.09 -8.59 1.39
N ALA A 39 -4.72 -7.53 0.69
CA ALA A 39 -4.46 -6.21 1.27
C ALA A 39 -5.66 -5.67 2.08
N GLY A 40 -6.88 -6.09 1.76
CA GLY A 40 -8.08 -5.74 2.53
C GLY A 40 -8.06 -6.23 3.98
N SER A 41 -7.44 -7.38 4.25
CA SER A 41 -7.40 -8.00 5.59
C SER A 41 -6.60 -7.19 6.62
N ILE A 42 -5.64 -6.40 6.19
CA ILE A 42 -4.82 -5.58 7.08
C ILE A 42 -5.37 -4.17 7.30
N ARG A 43 -6.41 -3.75 6.55
CA ARG A 43 -6.97 -2.38 6.66
C ARG A 43 -7.48 -2.08 8.05
N GLU A 44 -8.20 -3.02 8.67
CA GLU A 44 -8.70 -2.82 10.03
C GLU A 44 -7.55 -2.65 11.01
N ALA A 45 -6.52 -3.48 10.92
CA ALA A 45 -5.33 -3.35 11.75
C ALA A 45 -4.62 -2.01 11.54
N LEU A 46 -4.52 -1.53 10.28
CA LEU A 46 -3.88 -0.25 9.97
C LEU A 46 -4.68 0.95 10.50
N TRP A 47 -6.01 0.95 10.34
CA TRP A 47 -6.83 2.15 10.53
C TRP A 47 -7.76 2.11 11.72
N SER A 48 -7.85 0.99 12.47
CA SER A 48 -8.63 0.93 13.70
C SER A 48 -8.13 1.96 14.72
N LYS A 49 -9.06 2.51 15.49
CA LYS A 49 -8.73 3.39 16.61
C LYS A 49 -7.92 2.62 17.65
N ALA A 50 -6.70 3.05 17.88
CA ALA A 50 -5.87 2.53 18.95
C ALA A 50 -6.25 3.17 20.29
N ARG A 51 -6.13 2.42 21.39
CA ARG A 51 -6.28 2.96 22.76
C ARG A 51 -5.16 3.95 23.11
N ARG A 52 -4.02 3.84 22.43
CA ARG A 52 -2.85 4.70 22.55
C ARG A 52 -2.55 5.34 21.21
N ARG A 53 -1.65 6.32 21.22
CA ARG A 53 -1.13 6.94 19.99
C ARG A 53 -0.53 5.87 19.08
N LYS A 54 -0.86 5.92 17.78
CA LYS A 54 -0.46 4.95 16.77
C LYS A 54 0.29 5.64 15.64
N ALA A 55 1.35 5.02 15.17
CA ALA A 55 2.03 5.42 13.94
C ALA A 55 1.84 4.34 12.86
N VAL A 56 1.52 4.76 11.65
CA VAL A 56 1.51 3.92 10.46
C VAL A 56 2.59 4.44 9.52
N ILE A 57 3.62 3.63 9.31
CA ILE A 57 4.72 3.95 8.40
C ILE A 57 4.51 3.15 7.12
N VAL A 58 4.32 3.86 6.02
CA VAL A 58 4.10 3.26 4.70
C VAL A 58 5.38 3.40 3.89
N THR A 59 6.01 2.27 3.58
CA THR A 59 7.24 2.23 2.78
C THR A 59 6.96 1.56 1.45
N ASP A 60 7.40 2.18 0.36
CA ASP A 60 7.37 1.60 -0.97
C ASP A 60 8.67 0.85 -1.26
N GLY A 61 8.56 -0.28 -1.98
CA GLY A 61 9.71 -1.06 -2.39
C GLY A 61 10.48 -1.78 -1.27
N LEU A 62 9.94 -1.84 -0.04
CA LEU A 62 10.57 -2.60 1.04
C LEU A 62 10.43 -4.10 0.80
N ARG A 63 11.53 -4.76 0.49
CA ARG A 63 11.57 -6.20 0.27
C ARG A 63 11.34 -6.96 1.58
N LEU A 64 10.73 -8.15 1.49
CA LEU A 64 10.39 -8.98 2.66
C LEU A 64 11.61 -9.36 3.50
N ASP A 65 12.75 -9.63 2.86
CA ASP A 65 14.01 -9.93 3.55
C ASP A 65 14.50 -8.73 4.37
N LEU A 66 14.38 -7.50 3.84
CA LEU A 66 14.70 -6.28 4.57
C LEU A 66 13.69 -6.01 5.70
N ALA A 67 12.41 -6.28 5.47
CA ALA A 67 11.40 -6.14 6.52
C ALA A 67 11.69 -7.08 7.71
N ARG A 68 12.12 -8.32 7.45
CA ARG A 68 12.57 -9.25 8.49
C ARG A 68 13.77 -8.72 9.27
N LEU A 69 14.79 -8.20 8.57
CA LEU A 69 15.95 -7.61 9.24
C LEU A 69 15.59 -6.39 10.10
N VAL A 70 14.59 -5.62 9.72
CA VAL A 70 14.05 -4.52 10.54
C VAL A 70 13.32 -5.08 11.75
N ALA A 71 12.44 -6.06 11.56
CA ALA A 71 11.67 -6.70 12.63
C ALA A 71 12.60 -7.28 13.71
N ASP A 72 13.69 -7.94 13.31
CA ASP A 72 14.70 -8.53 14.21
C ASP A 72 15.47 -7.49 15.06
N ARG A 73 15.41 -6.21 14.68
CA ARG A 73 16.07 -5.10 15.37
C ARG A 73 15.14 -4.23 16.20
N LEU A 74 13.83 -4.42 16.05
CA LEU A 74 12.85 -3.69 16.86
C LEU A 74 12.76 -4.32 18.25
N GLU A 75 12.68 -3.46 19.26
CA GLU A 75 12.43 -3.88 20.63
C GLU A 75 10.92 -4.01 20.86
N GLY A 76 10.52 -4.99 21.68
CA GLY A 76 9.13 -5.22 22.04
C GLY A 76 8.49 -6.38 21.30
N GLU A 77 7.16 -6.44 21.32
CA GLU A 77 6.38 -7.46 20.60
C GLU A 77 6.28 -7.07 19.12
N VAL A 78 6.81 -7.92 18.25
CA VAL A 78 6.80 -7.72 16.81
C VAL A 78 6.09 -8.88 16.13
N SER A 79 5.11 -8.59 15.26
CA SER A 79 4.53 -9.57 14.33
C SER A 79 4.89 -9.19 12.89
N LEU A 80 5.07 -10.17 12.04
CA LEU A 80 5.34 -10.00 10.62
C LEU A 80 4.37 -10.87 9.82
N ASP A 81 3.43 -10.22 9.14
CA ASP A 81 2.42 -10.86 8.33
C ASP A 81 2.63 -10.54 6.85
N ALA A 82 2.39 -11.53 5.99
CA ALA A 82 2.44 -11.37 4.56
C ALA A 82 1.02 -11.47 3.99
N VAL A 83 0.67 -10.55 3.09
CA VAL A 83 -0.60 -10.54 2.39
C VAL A 83 -0.38 -10.36 0.89
N ALA A 84 -1.30 -10.90 0.07
CA ALA A 84 -1.28 -10.64 -1.35
C ALA A 84 -1.65 -9.17 -1.64
N THR A 85 -0.86 -8.51 -2.46
CA THR A 85 -1.18 -7.17 -2.94
C THR A 85 -2.31 -7.21 -3.97
N THR A 86 -2.82 -6.04 -4.36
CA THR A 86 -3.81 -5.91 -5.45
C THR A 86 -3.16 -6.11 -6.82
N LEU A 87 -3.97 -6.42 -7.81
CA LEU A 87 -3.58 -6.39 -9.21
C LEU A 87 -4.17 -5.15 -9.90
N PRO A 88 -3.39 -4.42 -10.71
CA PRO A 88 -1.95 -4.56 -10.95
C PRO A 88 -1.11 -4.19 -9.72
N THR A 89 0.10 -4.76 -9.62
CA THR A 89 0.99 -4.64 -8.45
C THR A 89 1.81 -3.33 -8.42
N ASN A 90 1.41 -2.31 -9.14
CA ASN A 90 2.15 -1.05 -9.13
C ASN A 90 1.80 -0.17 -7.93
N THR A 91 2.69 0.74 -7.57
CA THR A 91 2.58 1.63 -6.41
C THR A 91 1.24 2.37 -6.27
N PRO A 92 0.69 3.02 -7.31
CA PRO A 92 -0.58 3.73 -7.18
C PRO A 92 -1.74 2.85 -6.70
N PHE A 93 -1.87 1.65 -7.26
CA PHE A 93 -2.93 0.71 -6.90
C PHE A 93 -2.69 0.07 -5.53
N GLY A 94 -1.47 -0.40 -5.27
CA GLY A 94 -1.10 -1.00 -3.99
C GLY A 94 -1.31 -0.03 -2.82
N MET A 95 -0.86 1.21 -2.97
CA MET A 95 -1.02 2.25 -1.95
C MET A 95 -2.49 2.67 -1.76
N ALA A 96 -3.28 2.76 -2.83
CA ALA A 96 -4.70 3.04 -2.71
C ALA A 96 -5.45 1.90 -2.00
N ALA A 97 -5.08 0.65 -2.28
CA ALA A 97 -5.69 -0.52 -1.66
C ALA A 97 -5.49 -0.62 -0.15
N LEU A 98 -4.46 0.01 0.39
CA LEU A 98 -4.22 0.06 1.83
C LEU A 98 -5.09 1.08 2.58
N LEU A 99 -5.75 2.00 1.87
CA LEU A 99 -6.60 3.02 2.50
C LEU A 99 -7.84 2.41 3.18
N PRO A 100 -8.47 3.09 4.16
CA PRO A 100 -9.72 2.67 4.79
C PRO A 100 -10.90 2.85 3.83
N LEU A 101 -10.89 2.08 2.75
CA LEU A 101 -11.87 2.12 1.69
C LEU A 101 -13.18 1.47 2.11
N PRO A 102 -14.32 1.85 1.51
CA PRO A 102 -15.57 1.11 1.64
C PRO A 102 -15.43 -0.31 1.09
N ALA A 103 -16.42 -1.16 1.37
CA ALA A 103 -16.39 -2.57 0.99
C ALA A 103 -16.26 -2.79 -0.53
N GLU A 104 -16.81 -1.88 -1.33
CA GLU A 104 -16.76 -1.90 -2.79
C GLU A 104 -15.34 -1.66 -3.34
N GLY A 105 -14.43 -1.19 -2.48
CA GLY A 105 -13.06 -0.88 -2.87
C GLY A 105 -12.92 0.43 -3.68
N PRO A 106 -11.76 0.67 -4.31
CA PRO A 106 -11.55 1.83 -5.15
C PRO A 106 -12.13 1.61 -6.55
N ALA A 107 -12.72 2.65 -7.13
CA ALA A 107 -13.06 2.69 -8.54
C ALA A 107 -11.83 3.13 -9.36
N VAL A 108 -11.62 2.49 -10.50
CA VAL A 108 -10.51 2.80 -11.41
C VAL A 108 -11.09 3.20 -12.76
N SER A 109 -10.62 4.31 -13.28
CA SER A 109 -10.93 4.78 -14.63
C SER A 109 -9.66 5.02 -15.44
N PHE A 110 -9.74 4.90 -16.74
CA PHE A 110 -8.63 5.15 -17.64
C PHE A 110 -9.03 6.21 -18.66
N ALA A 111 -8.24 7.28 -18.74
CA ALA A 111 -8.43 8.33 -19.74
C ALA A 111 -7.06 8.84 -20.21
N GLY A 112 -6.88 8.96 -21.51
CA GLY A 112 -5.62 9.46 -22.12
C GLY A 112 -4.38 8.66 -21.70
N GLY A 113 -4.50 7.35 -21.51
CA GLY A 113 -3.40 6.47 -21.10
C GLY A 113 -2.99 6.59 -19.62
N LYS A 114 -3.76 7.32 -18.81
CA LYS A 114 -3.54 7.47 -17.37
C LYS A 114 -4.66 6.80 -16.58
N ALA A 115 -4.27 6.11 -15.51
CA ALA A 115 -5.21 5.59 -14.52
C ALA A 115 -5.55 6.70 -13.52
N SER A 116 -6.82 6.82 -13.18
CA SER A 116 -7.32 7.60 -12.05
C SER A 116 -8.04 6.68 -11.07
N ILE A 117 -7.73 6.83 -9.79
CA ILE A 117 -8.27 6.00 -8.72
C ILE A 117 -9.11 6.87 -7.81
N SER A 118 -10.35 6.43 -7.52
CA SER A 118 -11.27 7.18 -6.66
C SER A 118 -11.96 6.27 -5.64
N ALA A 119 -12.46 6.84 -4.56
CA ALA A 119 -13.31 6.16 -3.60
C ALA A 119 -14.40 7.12 -3.11
N GLY A 120 -15.65 6.80 -3.41
CA GLY A 120 -16.76 7.70 -3.25
C GLY A 120 -16.53 9.00 -4.03
N GLU A 121 -16.61 10.14 -3.36
CA GLU A 121 -16.43 11.47 -3.98
C GLU A 121 -14.95 11.92 -4.04
N VAL A 122 -14.01 11.14 -3.48
CA VAL A 122 -12.59 11.50 -3.48
C VAL A 122 -11.89 10.82 -4.65
N SER A 123 -11.27 11.61 -5.50
CA SER A 123 -10.45 11.17 -6.64
C SER A 123 -8.97 11.46 -6.39
N GLY A 124 -8.10 10.96 -7.28
CA GLY A 124 -6.66 11.23 -7.22
C GLY A 124 -5.91 10.35 -6.23
N LEU A 125 -6.48 9.20 -5.83
CA LEU A 125 -5.85 8.27 -4.87
C LEU A 125 -4.55 7.63 -5.41
N GLU A 126 -4.28 7.73 -6.70
CA GLU A 126 -3.01 7.37 -7.30
C GLU A 126 -1.88 8.28 -6.83
N THR A 127 -2.19 9.48 -6.32
CA THR A 127 -1.21 10.44 -5.82
C THR A 127 -1.09 10.40 -4.29
N ARG A 128 0.06 10.84 -3.77
CA ARG A 128 0.26 11.00 -2.33
C ARG A 128 -0.73 12.00 -1.71
N ASP A 129 -0.94 13.13 -2.38
CA ASP A 129 -1.81 14.19 -1.87
C ASP A 129 -3.29 13.78 -1.88
N GLY A 130 -3.74 13.06 -2.90
CA GLY A 130 -5.07 12.48 -2.94
C GLY A 130 -5.29 11.49 -1.80
N ARG A 131 -4.32 10.63 -1.50
CA ARG A 131 -4.38 9.70 -0.35
C ARG A 131 -4.41 10.43 0.99
N LYS A 132 -3.63 11.51 1.15
CA LYS A 132 -3.70 12.35 2.35
C LYS A 132 -5.07 13.00 2.52
N ALA A 133 -5.61 13.58 1.45
CA ALA A 133 -6.95 14.19 1.46
C ALA A 133 -8.02 13.16 1.85
N PHE A 134 -7.94 11.94 1.30
CA PHE A 134 -8.83 10.85 1.65
C PHE A 134 -8.74 10.48 3.14
N LEU A 135 -7.53 10.31 3.67
CA LEU A 135 -7.31 9.96 5.08
C LEU A 135 -7.81 11.06 6.02
N LEU A 136 -7.60 12.33 5.68
CA LEU A 136 -8.17 13.46 6.43
C LEU A 136 -9.70 13.41 6.48
N ARG A 137 -10.34 13.11 5.36
CA ARG A 137 -11.81 12.99 5.30
C ARG A 137 -12.31 11.76 6.07
N ALA A 138 -11.66 10.60 5.90
CA ALA A 138 -12.11 9.36 6.51
C ALA A 138 -11.83 9.26 8.01
N LEU A 139 -10.69 9.78 8.48
CA LEU A 139 -10.17 9.56 9.83
C LEU A 139 -9.95 10.86 10.63
N GLY A 140 -9.94 12.02 9.96
CA GLY A 140 -9.57 13.30 10.58
C GLY A 140 -10.54 13.79 11.64
N GLY A 141 -11.79 13.33 11.64
CA GLY A 141 -12.83 13.79 12.56
C GLY A 141 -13.14 15.28 12.43
N PRO A 142 -13.93 15.84 13.35
CA PRO A 142 -14.19 17.27 13.39
C PRO A 142 -12.88 18.05 13.54
N LYS A 143 -12.59 18.97 12.62
CA LYS A 143 -11.38 19.81 12.60
C LYS A 143 -10.06 19.11 12.19
N GLY A 144 -10.08 17.91 11.61
CA GLY A 144 -8.85 17.26 11.12
C GLY A 144 -7.84 16.80 12.20
N ALA A 145 -8.22 16.84 13.48
CA ALA A 145 -7.30 16.55 14.58
C ALA A 145 -6.99 15.04 14.78
N GLY A 146 -7.74 14.16 14.08
CA GLY A 146 -7.64 12.71 14.27
C GLY A 146 -6.43 12.06 13.59
N VAL A 147 -5.84 12.69 12.56
CA VAL A 147 -4.71 12.17 11.81
C VAL A 147 -3.69 13.25 11.51
N GLY A 148 -2.42 12.95 11.75
CA GLY A 148 -1.28 13.80 11.39
C GLY A 148 -0.41 13.13 10.35
N PHE A 149 0.30 13.91 9.54
CA PHE A 149 1.20 13.42 8.51
C PHE A 149 2.62 13.89 8.75
N VAL A 150 3.58 12.99 8.52
CA VAL A 150 5.00 13.30 8.59
C VAL A 150 5.69 12.75 7.35
N ASP A 151 6.62 13.51 6.83
CA ASP A 151 7.52 13.03 5.81
C ASP A 151 8.63 12.19 6.47
N LEU A 152 9.01 11.08 5.86
CA LEU A 152 10.07 10.22 6.40
C LEU A 152 11.40 10.99 6.56
N GLY A 153 11.72 11.89 5.61
CA GLY A 153 12.91 12.73 5.70
C GLY A 153 12.87 13.66 6.91
N ALA A 154 11.70 14.26 7.19
CA ALA A 154 11.51 15.10 8.37
C ALA A 154 11.66 14.31 9.67
N LEU A 155 11.13 13.08 9.70
CA LEU A 155 11.28 12.18 10.85
C LEU A 155 12.75 11.81 11.10
N LEU A 156 13.50 11.51 10.06
CA LEU A 156 14.93 11.20 10.14
C LEU A 156 15.76 12.41 10.63
N GLN A 157 15.30 13.63 10.32
CA GLN A 157 15.89 14.88 10.81
C GLN A 157 15.42 15.27 12.23
N ARG A 158 14.65 14.40 12.90
CA ARG A 158 14.11 14.62 14.25
C ARG A 158 13.20 15.85 14.36
N GLN A 159 12.52 16.21 13.27
CA GLN A 159 11.54 17.28 13.32
C GLN A 159 10.33 16.88 14.21
N PRO A 160 9.61 17.85 14.78
CA PRO A 160 8.46 17.57 15.63
C PRO A 160 7.42 16.71 14.95
N VAL A 161 6.95 15.69 15.65
CA VAL A 161 5.87 14.81 15.17
C VAL A 161 4.53 15.36 15.65
N PRO A 162 3.51 15.45 14.78
CA PRO A 162 2.18 15.94 15.16
C PRO A 162 1.62 15.21 16.38
N GLU A 163 0.96 15.93 17.29
CA GLU A 163 0.29 15.37 18.48
C GLU A 163 -1.08 14.74 18.16
N SER A 164 -1.20 14.12 17.02
CA SER A 164 -2.44 13.44 16.60
C SER A 164 -2.50 12.01 17.15
N PRO A 165 -3.70 11.47 17.44
CA PRO A 165 -3.87 10.08 17.87
C PRO A 165 -3.32 9.08 16.86
N LEU A 166 -3.42 9.39 15.57
CA LEU A 166 -2.86 8.64 14.46
C LEU A 166 -1.87 9.51 13.69
N VAL A 167 -0.67 9.00 13.49
CA VAL A 167 0.36 9.64 12.66
C VAL A 167 0.67 8.73 11.48
N VAL A 168 0.63 9.28 10.28
CA VAL A 168 0.97 8.56 9.04
C VAL A 168 2.27 9.12 8.48
N VAL A 169 3.23 8.23 8.23
CA VAL A 169 4.54 8.55 7.66
C VAL A 169 4.60 8.01 6.24
N PHE A 170 4.98 8.86 5.28
CA PHE A 170 5.14 8.52 3.86
C PHE A 170 6.56 8.75 3.38
#